data_7a288320667d30ff1486f5d040e1f225
#
_entry.id   7a288320667d30ff1486f5d040e1f225
#
_cell.length_a   1.000
_cell.length_b   1.000
_cell.length_c   1.000
_cell.angle_alpha   90.00
_cell.angle_beta   90.00
_cell.angle_gamma   90.00
#
_symmetry.space_group_name_H-M   'P 1'
#
loop_
_entity.id
_entity.type
_entity.pdbx_description
1 polymer ?
#
loop_
_entity_poly.entity_id
_entity_poly.type
_entity_poly.pdbx_seq_one_letter_code
_entity_poly.pdbx_strand_id
1 'polypeptide(L)'
;KWLRKPQRSQKRDSLFKTKSLRFRHEGFCRFCANIYFMVFNLKSIFGDASSRFIKEANKIVLEINSLEGSFLSLQNEDFPKKTVEFKERLNKGENLDNILPEAFALVREASKRILNERHYDVQLIGGLALHGGKIAEMKTGEGKTLVATLPVYLNALMGRGVHVVTVNDYLARRDAVLMGQVYNLLGLSVGVVNSQNISYLYDPKHTETEEEKKIAEFKIQYEFLKPCSRRDAYYADITYGTNNEYGFDYLRDNLVTSVNEMVQRDHFFAVVDEVDSILIDEARTPLI
;
A
#
# COMPACT_ATOMS: atom_id res chain seq x y z
N LYS A 1 28.25 -32.24 -16.96
CA LYS A 1 28.14 -33.58 -16.34
C LYS A 1 27.92 -33.38 -14.85
N TRP A 2 26.70 -33.47 -14.38
CA TRP A 2 26.03 -34.44 -13.52
C TRP A 2 24.59 -33.99 -13.31
N LEU A 3 23.72 -34.71 -14.00
CA LEU A 3 22.28 -34.77 -13.77
C LEU A 3 22.04 -35.63 -12.50
N ARG A 4 21.15 -35.22 -11.62
CA ARG A 4 20.30 -36.15 -10.85
C ARG A 4 18.91 -35.61 -10.68
N LYS A 5 17.94 -36.40 -11.15
CA LYS A 5 16.50 -36.25 -11.03
C LYS A 5 16.01 -36.48 -9.60
N PRO A 6 14.84 -35.97 -9.21
CA PRO A 6 14.27 -36.14 -7.88
C PRO A 6 13.61 -37.51 -7.73
N GLN A 7 13.80 -38.13 -6.56
CA GLN A 7 13.03 -39.29 -6.11
C GLN A 7 11.72 -38.85 -5.42
N ARG A 8 10.67 -39.56 -5.79
CA ARG A 8 9.33 -39.57 -5.18
C ARG A 8 9.33 -40.25 -3.81
N SER A 9 8.25 -39.94 -3.09
CA SER A 9 7.62 -40.66 -1.96
C SER A 9 8.12 -40.24 -0.59
N GLN A 10 7.31 -40.00 0.42
CA GLN A 10 6.23 -40.78 0.94
C GLN A 10 5.35 -39.93 1.86
N LYS A 11 4.04 -40.25 1.88
CA LYS A 11 3.09 -39.85 2.90
C LYS A 11 3.63 -40.07 4.30
N ARG A 12 3.51 -39.07 5.16
CA ARG A 12 3.47 -39.29 6.62
C ARG A 12 2.33 -38.49 7.20
N ASP A 13 1.21 -39.19 7.34
CA ASP A 13 0.23 -38.88 8.36
C ASP A 13 0.91 -39.08 9.72
N SER A 14 0.98 -38.02 10.50
CA SER A 14 1.29 -38.14 11.91
C SER A 14 0.48 -37.16 12.72
N LEU A 15 -0.66 -37.65 13.17
CA LEU A 15 -1.15 -37.57 14.55
C LEU A 15 -0.49 -36.47 15.38
N PHE A 16 -1.18 -35.34 15.49
CA PHE A 16 -1.01 -34.46 16.64
C PHE A 16 -1.61 -35.12 17.89
N LYS A 17 -0.76 -35.83 18.63
CA LYS A 17 -1.04 -36.17 20.01
C LYS A 17 -0.85 -34.94 20.88
N THR A 18 -1.94 -34.29 21.25
CA THR A 18 -1.98 -33.32 22.34
C THR A 18 -1.60 -34.02 23.64
N LYS A 19 -0.38 -33.78 24.10
CA LYS A 19 0.00 -34.10 25.49
C LYS A 19 -0.72 -33.12 26.40
N SER A 20 -1.74 -33.60 27.12
CA SER A 20 -2.35 -32.90 28.23
C SER A 20 -1.31 -32.70 29.34
N LEU A 21 -0.84 -31.47 29.52
CA LEU A 21 -0.14 -31.05 30.72
C LEU A 21 -1.19 -30.96 31.84
N ARG A 22 -1.22 -31.98 32.72
CA ARG A 22 -1.94 -31.92 33.99
C ARG A 22 -1.23 -30.94 34.91
N PHE A 23 -1.68 -29.70 34.91
CA PHE A 23 -1.42 -28.79 36.03
C PHE A 23 -2.40 -29.09 37.15
N ARG A 24 -1.88 -29.70 38.21
CA ARG A 24 -2.56 -29.86 39.50
C ARG A 24 -2.41 -28.52 40.22
N HIS A 25 -3.42 -27.64 40.11
CA HIS A 25 -3.68 -26.59 41.07
C HIS A 25 -5.15 -26.69 41.48
N GLU A 26 -5.32 -27.25 42.65
CA GLU A 26 -6.57 -27.18 43.40
C GLU A 26 -6.83 -25.69 43.73
N GLY A 27 -7.92 -25.13 43.23
CA GLY A 27 -8.35 -23.79 43.61
C GLY A 27 -8.90 -22.90 42.49
N PHE A 28 -9.02 -23.36 41.25
CA PHE A 28 -9.65 -22.54 40.19
C PHE A 28 -11.17 -22.66 40.27
N CYS A 29 -11.81 -21.60 40.76
CA CYS A 29 -13.25 -21.52 40.94
C CYS A 29 -14.00 -21.94 39.65
N ARG A 30 -14.92 -22.90 39.77
CA ARG A 30 -15.87 -23.33 38.71
C ARG A 30 -16.57 -22.13 38.00
N PHE A 31 -16.69 -21.02 38.69
CA PHE A 31 -17.26 -19.77 38.22
C PHE A 31 -16.39 -19.13 37.10
N CYS A 32 -15.07 -19.11 37.26
CA CYS A 32 -14.14 -18.58 36.25
C CYS A 32 -14.07 -19.46 35.00
N ALA A 33 -14.15 -20.79 35.17
CA ALA A 33 -14.20 -21.71 34.02
C ALA A 33 -15.48 -21.53 33.18
N ASN A 34 -16.61 -21.31 33.84
CA ASN A 34 -17.88 -21.05 33.15
C ASN A 34 -17.91 -19.69 32.44
N ILE A 35 -17.29 -18.65 33.01
CA ILE A 35 -17.15 -17.35 32.36
C ILE A 35 -16.24 -17.47 31.13
N TYR A 36 -15.12 -18.19 31.22
CA TYR A 36 -14.23 -18.41 30.08
C TYR A 36 -14.91 -19.19 28.96
N PHE A 37 -15.69 -20.21 29.29
CA PHE A 37 -16.47 -21.01 28.32
C PHE A 37 -17.61 -20.20 27.71
N MET A 38 -18.25 -19.32 28.48
CA MET A 38 -19.32 -18.45 28.02
C MET A 38 -18.80 -17.32 27.10
N VAL A 39 -17.64 -16.74 27.42
CA VAL A 39 -16.98 -15.73 26.56
C VAL A 39 -16.47 -16.36 25.27
N PHE A 40 -15.97 -17.61 25.31
CA PHE A 40 -15.55 -18.35 24.10
C PHE A 40 -16.74 -18.67 23.17
N ASN A 41 -17.91 -19.03 23.72
CA ASN A 41 -19.12 -19.27 22.94
C ASN A 41 -19.76 -17.99 22.42
N LEU A 42 -19.69 -16.88 23.14
CA LEU A 42 -20.18 -15.58 22.67
C LEU A 42 -19.39 -15.07 21.43
N LYS A 43 -18.06 -15.27 21.39
CA LYS A 43 -17.25 -14.95 20.21
C LYS A 43 -17.68 -15.76 18.96
N SER A 44 -18.08 -17.02 19.12
CA SER A 44 -18.56 -17.85 18.01
C SER A 44 -19.96 -17.44 17.51
N ILE A 45 -20.79 -16.83 18.36
CA ILE A 45 -22.14 -16.38 18.02
C ILE A 45 -22.15 -14.99 17.39
N PHE A 46 -21.27 -14.08 17.84
CA PHE A 46 -21.22 -12.70 17.36
C PHE A 46 -20.24 -12.47 16.21
N GLY A 47 -19.47 -13.47 15.80
CA GLY A 47 -18.43 -13.36 14.76
C GLY A 47 -17.32 -12.36 15.13
N ASP A 48 -16.08 -12.63 14.76
CA ASP A 48 -15.00 -11.69 14.91
C ASP A 48 -15.20 -10.49 13.96
N ALA A 49 -14.78 -9.27 14.37
CA ALA A 49 -14.84 -8.06 13.57
C ALA A 49 -14.16 -8.25 12.19
N SER A 50 -13.06 -8.99 12.16
CA SER A 50 -12.36 -9.38 10.93
C SER A 50 -13.22 -10.23 10.01
N SER A 51 -13.95 -11.21 10.56
CA SER A 51 -14.82 -12.07 9.75
C SER A 51 -15.99 -11.30 9.13
N ARG A 52 -16.53 -10.32 9.84
CA ARG A 52 -17.58 -9.42 9.32
C ARG A 52 -17.03 -8.53 8.20
N PHE A 53 -15.86 -7.93 8.42
CA PHE A 53 -15.19 -7.13 7.40
C PHE A 53 -14.92 -7.94 6.13
N ILE A 54 -14.34 -9.15 6.26
CA ILE A 54 -14.05 -10.03 5.12
C ILE A 54 -15.33 -10.39 4.35
N LYS A 55 -16.44 -10.64 5.05
CA LYS A 55 -17.73 -10.96 4.41
C LYS A 55 -18.25 -9.77 3.57
N GLU A 56 -18.08 -8.55 4.06
CA GLU A 56 -18.49 -7.35 3.32
C GLU A 56 -17.52 -7.04 2.18
N ALA A 57 -16.22 -7.13 2.43
CA ALA A 57 -15.19 -6.96 1.43
C ALA A 57 -15.35 -7.91 0.25
N ASN A 58 -15.73 -9.19 0.50
CA ASN A 58 -15.98 -10.15 -0.56
C ASN A 58 -17.12 -9.73 -1.50
N LYS A 59 -18.14 -9.00 -1.04
CA LYS A 59 -19.20 -8.49 -1.92
C LYS A 59 -18.63 -7.46 -2.90
N ILE A 60 -17.80 -6.55 -2.40
CA ILE A 60 -17.12 -5.53 -3.23
C ILE A 60 -16.15 -6.21 -4.20
N VAL A 61 -15.43 -7.24 -3.76
CA VAL A 61 -14.54 -8.02 -4.65
C VAL A 61 -15.31 -8.68 -5.79
N LEU A 62 -16.50 -9.22 -5.54
CA LEU A 62 -17.35 -9.78 -6.59
C LEU A 62 -17.79 -8.70 -7.59
N GLU A 63 -18.10 -7.51 -7.12
CA GLU A 63 -18.42 -6.37 -7.97
C GLU A 63 -17.21 -5.96 -8.83
N ILE A 64 -16.02 -5.81 -8.24
CA ILE A 64 -14.77 -5.53 -8.95
C ILE A 64 -14.50 -6.60 -10.02
N ASN A 65 -14.71 -7.87 -9.70
CA ASN A 65 -14.54 -8.99 -10.64
C ASN A 65 -15.53 -8.91 -11.81
N SER A 66 -16.76 -8.48 -11.58
CA SER A 66 -17.77 -8.32 -12.65
C SER A 66 -17.42 -7.20 -13.63
N LEU A 67 -16.67 -6.18 -13.17
CA LEU A 67 -16.24 -5.05 -14.00
C LEU A 67 -15.00 -5.35 -14.85
N GLU A 68 -14.24 -6.41 -14.56
CA GLU A 68 -12.97 -6.71 -15.24
C GLU A 68 -13.13 -6.78 -16.76
N GLY A 69 -14.20 -7.40 -17.26
CA GLY A 69 -14.47 -7.52 -18.69
C GLY A 69 -14.59 -6.18 -19.42
N SER A 70 -15.17 -5.17 -18.77
CA SER A 70 -15.34 -3.84 -19.36
C SER A 70 -14.02 -3.07 -19.48
N PHE A 71 -13.10 -3.26 -18.53
CA PHE A 71 -11.78 -2.61 -18.54
C PHE A 71 -10.78 -3.27 -19.48
N LEU A 72 -10.94 -4.56 -19.80
CA LEU A 72 -10.12 -5.28 -20.78
C LEU A 72 -10.19 -4.65 -22.18
N SER A 73 -11.31 -4.05 -22.54
CA SER A 73 -11.52 -3.44 -23.87
C SER A 73 -10.91 -2.05 -24.02
N LEU A 74 -10.51 -1.39 -22.94
CA LEU A 74 -9.92 -0.06 -22.97
C LEU A 74 -8.58 -0.03 -23.71
N GLN A 75 -8.30 1.05 -24.42
CA GLN A 75 -6.96 1.33 -24.92
C GLN A 75 -6.14 2.06 -23.83
N ASN A 76 -4.82 2.08 -23.96
CA ASN A 76 -3.96 2.71 -22.95
C ASN A 76 -4.27 4.21 -22.76
N GLU A 77 -4.66 4.88 -23.82
CA GLU A 77 -5.05 6.31 -23.85
C GLU A 77 -6.37 6.59 -23.10
N ASP A 78 -7.16 5.55 -22.82
CA ASP A 78 -8.44 5.69 -22.11
C ASP A 78 -8.29 5.67 -20.58
N PHE A 79 -7.18 5.12 -20.05
CA PHE A 79 -6.94 5.08 -18.61
C PHE A 79 -6.88 6.47 -17.96
N PRO A 80 -6.11 7.44 -18.50
CA PRO A 80 -6.12 8.80 -17.95
C PRO A 80 -7.50 9.47 -18.09
N LYS A 81 -8.26 9.19 -19.18
CA LYS A 81 -9.62 9.72 -19.37
C LYS A 81 -10.57 9.20 -18.29
N LYS A 82 -10.47 7.91 -17.92
CA LYS A 82 -11.23 7.34 -16.80
C LYS A 82 -10.88 7.99 -15.47
N THR A 83 -9.61 8.29 -15.24
CA THR A 83 -9.18 9.04 -14.05
C THR A 83 -9.80 10.43 -14.00
N VAL A 84 -9.85 11.14 -15.14
CA VAL A 84 -10.51 12.44 -15.23
C VAL A 84 -12.02 12.31 -14.96
N GLU A 85 -12.68 11.31 -15.55
CA GLU A 85 -14.10 11.02 -15.31
C GLU A 85 -14.38 10.80 -13.81
N PHE A 86 -13.56 10.00 -13.12
CA PHE A 86 -13.71 9.78 -11.68
C PHE A 86 -13.52 11.07 -10.87
N LYS A 87 -12.50 11.89 -11.20
CA LYS A 87 -12.30 13.20 -10.56
C LYS A 87 -13.50 14.13 -10.77
N GLU A 88 -14.12 14.12 -11.95
CA GLU A 88 -15.32 14.89 -12.22
C GLU A 88 -16.55 14.42 -11.44
N ARG A 89 -16.73 13.11 -11.29
CA ARG A 89 -17.82 12.51 -10.48
C ARG A 89 -17.67 12.92 -9.01
N LEU A 90 -16.45 12.85 -8.46
CA LEU A 90 -16.15 13.31 -7.10
C LEU A 90 -16.42 14.80 -6.92
N ASN A 91 -16.03 15.64 -7.88
CA ASN A 91 -16.31 17.08 -7.84
C ASN A 91 -17.82 17.41 -7.91
N LYS A 92 -18.63 16.52 -8.47
CA LYS A 92 -20.10 16.61 -8.48
C LYS A 92 -20.74 16.09 -7.19
N GLY A 93 -19.93 15.65 -6.21
CA GLY A 93 -20.39 15.21 -4.87
C GLY A 93 -20.57 13.71 -4.72
N GLU A 94 -20.11 12.90 -5.67
CA GLU A 94 -20.10 11.45 -5.49
C GLU A 94 -19.08 11.04 -4.42
N ASN A 95 -19.33 9.94 -3.70
CA ASN A 95 -18.44 9.45 -2.66
C ASN A 95 -17.35 8.54 -3.25
N LEU A 96 -16.16 8.52 -2.64
CA LEU A 96 -15.07 7.60 -2.97
C LEU A 96 -15.51 6.13 -2.90
N ASP A 97 -16.32 5.76 -1.93
CA ASP A 97 -16.81 4.39 -1.78
C ASP A 97 -17.66 3.92 -2.98
N ASN A 98 -18.37 4.84 -3.64
CA ASN A 98 -19.17 4.51 -4.84
C ASN A 98 -18.28 4.28 -6.07
N ILE A 99 -17.17 4.98 -6.16
CA ILE A 99 -16.20 4.87 -7.27
C ILE A 99 -15.22 3.70 -7.04
N LEU A 100 -15.06 3.26 -5.80
CA LEU A 100 -14.06 2.28 -5.38
C LEU A 100 -14.06 1.01 -6.24
N PRO A 101 -15.19 0.34 -6.55
CA PRO A 101 -15.16 -0.88 -7.36
C PRO A 101 -14.59 -0.65 -8.76
N GLU A 102 -14.99 0.44 -9.42
CA GLU A 102 -14.50 0.82 -10.75
C GLU A 102 -13.01 1.20 -10.70
N ALA A 103 -12.62 1.99 -9.70
CA ALA A 103 -11.24 2.43 -9.50
C ALA A 103 -10.30 1.24 -9.28
N PHE A 104 -10.68 0.29 -8.42
CA PHE A 104 -9.88 -0.90 -8.17
C PHE A 104 -9.79 -1.82 -9.38
N ALA A 105 -10.87 -1.96 -10.16
CA ALA A 105 -10.84 -2.71 -11.42
C ALA A 105 -9.91 -2.05 -12.44
N LEU A 106 -9.92 -0.72 -12.54
CA LEU A 106 -9.04 0.04 -13.43
C LEU A 106 -7.56 -0.11 -13.04
N VAL A 107 -7.22 -0.01 -11.74
CA VAL A 107 -5.85 -0.22 -11.24
C VAL A 107 -5.39 -1.65 -11.49
N ARG A 108 -6.27 -2.66 -11.26
CA ARG A 108 -5.96 -4.07 -11.53
C ARG A 108 -5.59 -4.30 -12.97
N GLU A 109 -6.33 -3.73 -13.93
CA GLU A 109 -6.04 -3.86 -15.34
C GLU A 109 -4.77 -3.08 -15.73
N ALA A 110 -4.56 -1.87 -15.20
CA ALA A 110 -3.35 -1.10 -15.42
C ALA A 110 -2.09 -1.84 -14.96
N SER A 111 -2.14 -2.41 -13.76
CA SER A 111 -1.05 -3.20 -13.17
C SER A 111 -0.76 -4.45 -14.01
N LYS A 112 -1.80 -5.17 -14.45
CA LYS A 112 -1.66 -6.34 -15.32
C LYS A 112 -0.98 -5.99 -16.64
N ARG A 113 -1.31 -4.84 -17.24
CA ARG A 113 -0.71 -4.42 -18.53
C ARG A 113 0.74 -4.00 -18.39
N ILE A 114 1.05 -3.22 -17.37
CA ILE A 114 2.36 -2.59 -17.21
C ILE A 114 3.37 -3.54 -16.56
N LEU A 115 2.96 -4.21 -15.47
CA LEU A 115 3.85 -5.06 -14.67
C LEU A 115 3.66 -6.56 -14.96
N ASN A 116 2.64 -6.93 -15.74
CA ASN A 116 2.17 -8.30 -15.88
C ASN A 116 1.74 -8.92 -14.53
N GLU A 117 1.33 -8.09 -13.58
CA GLU A 117 0.91 -8.48 -12.23
C GLU A 117 -0.57 -8.10 -12.01
N ARG A 118 -1.44 -9.11 -12.03
CA ARG A 118 -2.85 -8.93 -11.72
C ARG A 118 -3.09 -9.12 -10.24
N HIS A 119 -3.74 -8.17 -9.58
CA HIS A 119 -4.13 -8.32 -8.17
C HIS A 119 -5.03 -9.54 -7.96
N TYR A 120 -4.71 -10.36 -6.96
CA TYR A 120 -5.56 -11.44 -6.47
C TYR A 120 -6.70 -10.89 -5.61
N ASP A 121 -7.77 -11.67 -5.46
CA ASP A 121 -8.94 -11.24 -4.67
C ASP A 121 -8.59 -10.93 -3.20
N VAL A 122 -7.66 -11.69 -2.60
CA VAL A 122 -7.15 -11.41 -1.25
C VAL A 122 -6.38 -10.09 -1.17
N GLN A 123 -5.70 -9.68 -2.25
CA GLN A 123 -5.01 -8.40 -2.34
C GLN A 123 -6.01 -7.24 -2.47
N LEU A 124 -7.13 -7.43 -3.16
CA LEU A 124 -8.22 -6.44 -3.16
C LEU A 124 -8.78 -6.23 -1.75
N ILE A 125 -8.96 -7.30 -0.97
CA ILE A 125 -9.39 -7.22 0.43
C ILE A 125 -8.38 -6.42 1.26
N GLY A 126 -7.08 -6.64 1.05
CA GLY A 126 -6.01 -5.84 1.66
C GLY A 126 -6.13 -4.36 1.31
N GLY A 127 -6.35 -4.03 0.03
CA GLY A 127 -6.58 -2.65 -0.43
C GLY A 127 -7.80 -2.00 0.22
N LEU A 128 -8.90 -2.74 0.36
CA LEU A 128 -10.12 -2.29 1.05
C LEU A 128 -9.86 -2.00 2.54
N ALA A 129 -9.05 -2.85 3.20
CA ALA A 129 -8.67 -2.65 4.59
C ALA A 129 -7.85 -1.36 4.77
N LEU A 130 -6.87 -1.14 3.91
CA LEU A 130 -6.04 0.07 3.93
C LEU A 130 -6.86 1.33 3.65
N HIS A 131 -7.76 1.30 2.63
CA HIS A 131 -8.65 2.43 2.36
C HIS A 131 -9.54 2.76 3.57
N GLY A 132 -10.03 1.74 4.26
CA GLY A 132 -10.82 1.88 5.49
C GLY A 132 -10.02 2.25 6.73
N GLY A 133 -8.76 2.68 6.62
CA GLY A 133 -7.90 3.09 7.73
C GLY A 133 -7.54 1.96 8.69
N LYS A 134 -7.44 0.72 8.18
CA LYS A 134 -7.12 -0.47 8.98
C LYS A 134 -5.71 -0.95 8.71
N ILE A 135 -5.19 -1.79 9.58
CA ILE A 135 -3.94 -2.52 9.38
C ILE A 135 -4.25 -3.78 8.59
N ALA A 136 -3.56 -3.94 7.45
CA ALA A 136 -3.58 -5.14 6.64
C ALA A 136 -2.28 -5.92 6.87
N GLU A 137 -2.36 -7.02 7.62
CA GLU A 137 -1.21 -7.90 7.81
C GLU A 137 -1.06 -8.81 6.58
N MET A 138 0.10 -8.72 5.93
CA MET A 138 0.48 -9.54 4.79
C MET A 138 1.90 -10.05 4.96
N LYS A 139 2.12 -11.33 4.64
CA LYS A 139 3.44 -11.94 4.74
C LYS A 139 4.39 -11.39 3.66
N THR A 140 5.68 -11.55 3.91
CA THR A 140 6.71 -11.23 2.92
C THR A 140 6.47 -12.01 1.63
N GLY A 141 6.53 -11.34 0.48
CA GLY A 141 6.28 -11.94 -0.82
C GLY A 141 4.81 -12.00 -1.27
N GLU A 142 3.86 -11.55 -0.45
CA GLU A 142 2.43 -11.51 -0.82
C GLU A 142 2.03 -10.27 -1.64
N GLY A 143 2.99 -9.43 -2.01
CA GLY A 143 2.77 -8.28 -2.89
C GLY A 143 2.21 -7.04 -2.19
N LYS A 144 2.67 -6.71 -0.96
CA LYS A 144 2.25 -5.52 -0.22
C LYS A 144 2.34 -4.23 -1.04
N THR A 145 3.44 -4.03 -1.75
CA THR A 145 3.67 -2.84 -2.59
C THR A 145 2.62 -2.72 -3.69
N LEU A 146 2.24 -3.85 -4.30
CA LEU A 146 1.20 -3.90 -5.31
C LEU A 146 -0.18 -3.58 -4.72
N VAL A 147 -0.49 -4.14 -3.54
CA VAL A 147 -1.76 -3.87 -2.81
C VAL A 147 -1.92 -2.39 -2.49
N ALA A 148 -0.84 -1.73 -2.09
CA ALA A 148 -0.87 -0.31 -1.77
C ALA A 148 -1.34 0.56 -2.95
N THR A 149 -1.12 0.12 -4.21
CA THR A 149 -1.55 0.89 -5.39
C THR A 149 -3.05 1.16 -5.43
N LEU A 150 -3.86 0.24 -4.92
CA LEU A 150 -5.31 0.32 -4.92
C LEU A 150 -5.85 1.52 -4.10
N PRO A 151 -5.61 1.58 -2.78
CA PRO A 151 -6.09 2.70 -1.97
C PRO A 151 -5.34 4.00 -2.29
N VAL A 152 -4.07 3.95 -2.70
CA VAL A 152 -3.30 5.12 -3.09
C VAL A 152 -3.93 5.79 -4.32
N TYR A 153 -4.22 5.04 -5.38
CA TYR A 153 -4.90 5.56 -6.55
C TYR A 153 -6.26 6.17 -6.21
N LEU A 154 -7.11 5.41 -5.51
CA LEU A 154 -8.46 5.85 -5.15
C LEU A 154 -8.45 7.18 -4.39
N ASN A 155 -7.60 7.29 -3.38
CA ASN A 155 -7.52 8.51 -2.57
C ASN A 155 -6.83 9.67 -3.31
N ALA A 156 -5.91 9.40 -4.26
CA ALA A 156 -5.29 10.42 -5.09
C ALA A 156 -6.28 11.12 -6.04
N LEU A 157 -7.40 10.48 -6.37
CA LEU A 157 -8.48 11.10 -7.16
C LEU A 157 -9.04 12.38 -6.53
N MET A 158 -8.92 12.53 -5.21
CA MET A 158 -9.35 13.74 -4.49
C MET A 158 -8.46 14.97 -4.77
N GLY A 159 -7.29 14.80 -5.40
CA GLY A 159 -6.37 15.89 -5.72
C GLY A 159 -5.70 16.55 -4.51
N ARG A 160 -5.82 15.97 -3.32
CA ARG A 160 -5.29 16.53 -2.05
C ARG A 160 -3.90 16.00 -1.68
N GLY A 161 -3.36 15.07 -2.46
CA GLY A 161 -2.07 14.41 -2.20
C GLY A 161 -2.19 13.19 -1.31
N VAL A 162 -1.50 12.13 -1.71
CA VAL A 162 -1.40 10.87 -0.97
C VAL A 162 0.07 10.60 -0.65
N HIS A 163 0.35 10.23 0.59
CA HIS A 163 1.71 9.90 1.04
C HIS A 163 1.87 8.38 1.17
N VAL A 164 2.96 7.85 0.63
CA VAL A 164 3.39 6.47 0.85
C VAL A 164 4.67 6.50 1.68
N VAL A 165 4.57 6.01 2.91
CA VAL A 165 5.65 6.06 3.89
C VAL A 165 6.40 4.75 3.89
N THR A 166 7.72 4.80 3.67
CA THR A 166 8.63 3.65 3.66
C THR A 166 9.70 3.77 4.74
N VAL A 167 10.40 2.69 5.04
CA VAL A 167 11.42 2.68 6.10
C VAL A 167 12.74 3.33 5.69
N ASN A 168 13.03 3.45 4.39
CA ASN A 168 14.27 4.07 3.91
C ASN A 168 14.14 4.66 2.50
N ASP A 169 15.10 5.50 2.13
CA ASP A 169 15.16 6.19 0.84
C ASP A 169 15.27 5.24 -0.35
N TYR A 170 15.91 4.09 -0.17
CA TYR A 170 16.02 3.09 -1.23
C TYR A 170 14.66 2.53 -1.62
N LEU A 171 13.86 2.12 -0.64
CA LEU A 171 12.50 1.63 -0.87
C LEU A 171 11.60 2.71 -1.44
N ALA A 172 11.72 3.95 -0.95
CA ALA A 172 10.94 5.07 -1.49
C ALA A 172 11.19 5.25 -3.00
N ARG A 173 12.44 5.25 -3.45
CA ARG A 173 12.79 5.34 -4.88
C ARG A 173 12.36 4.10 -5.66
N ARG A 174 12.71 2.91 -5.17
CA ARG A 174 12.39 1.64 -5.84
C ARG A 174 10.88 1.50 -6.10
N ASP A 175 10.09 1.76 -5.09
CA ASP A 175 8.65 1.56 -5.16
C ASP A 175 7.98 2.68 -5.98
N ALA A 176 8.50 3.90 -5.91
CA ALA A 176 8.06 5.00 -6.77
C ALA A 176 8.35 4.72 -8.26
N VAL A 177 9.52 4.16 -8.60
CA VAL A 177 9.84 3.78 -9.98
C VAL A 177 8.97 2.62 -10.45
N LEU A 178 8.82 1.60 -9.63
CA LEU A 178 8.07 0.40 -10.00
C LEU A 178 6.56 0.68 -10.14
N MET A 179 5.96 1.27 -9.12
CA MET A 179 4.52 1.57 -9.11
C MET A 179 4.19 2.84 -9.89
N GLY A 180 5.15 3.74 -10.05
CA GLY A 180 5.03 4.96 -10.86
C GLY A 180 4.65 4.68 -12.32
N GLN A 181 5.08 3.56 -12.87
CA GLN A 181 4.66 3.11 -14.20
C GLN A 181 3.15 2.89 -14.28
N VAL A 182 2.57 2.27 -13.25
CA VAL A 182 1.11 2.04 -13.16
C VAL A 182 0.37 3.37 -13.00
N TYR A 183 0.82 4.22 -12.08
CA TYR A 183 0.20 5.53 -11.84
C TYR A 183 0.31 6.45 -13.06
N ASN A 184 1.43 6.39 -13.78
CA ASN A 184 1.62 7.15 -15.02
C ASN A 184 0.64 6.70 -16.12
N LEU A 185 0.40 5.39 -16.30
CA LEU A 185 -0.64 4.91 -17.21
C LEU A 185 -2.01 5.43 -16.81
N LEU A 186 -2.28 5.52 -15.51
CA LEU A 186 -3.52 6.06 -14.95
C LEU A 186 -3.62 7.60 -15.03
N GLY A 187 -2.55 8.30 -15.44
CA GLY A 187 -2.51 9.74 -15.56
C GLY A 187 -2.30 10.48 -14.25
N LEU A 188 -1.65 9.85 -13.25
CA LEU A 188 -1.28 10.48 -11.99
C LEU A 188 0.23 10.74 -11.93
N SER A 189 0.60 11.83 -11.28
CA SER A 189 1.98 12.21 -11.01
C SER A 189 2.50 11.59 -9.72
N VAL A 190 3.82 11.25 -9.72
CA VAL A 190 4.48 10.65 -8.57
C VAL A 190 5.73 11.44 -8.21
N GLY A 191 5.83 11.86 -6.94
CA GLY A 191 6.99 12.49 -6.36
C GLY A 191 7.72 11.57 -5.38
N VAL A 192 8.99 11.84 -5.16
CA VAL A 192 9.82 11.16 -4.16
C VAL A 192 10.56 12.19 -3.34
N VAL A 193 10.50 12.04 -2.02
CA VAL A 193 11.25 12.87 -1.08
C VAL A 193 12.25 12.01 -0.32
N ASN A 194 13.53 12.36 -0.43
CA ASN A 194 14.64 11.64 0.17
C ASN A 194 15.43 12.54 1.13
N SER A 195 16.32 11.91 1.87
CA SER A 195 17.28 12.59 2.75
C SER A 195 18.13 13.62 1.99
N GLN A 196 18.86 14.46 2.74
CA GLN A 196 19.71 15.53 2.20
C GLN A 196 19.00 16.54 1.29
N ASN A 197 17.68 16.73 1.50
CA ASN A 197 16.83 17.63 0.71
C ASN A 197 16.77 17.27 -0.79
N ILE A 198 17.02 16.02 -1.14
CA ILE A 198 16.93 15.51 -2.52
C ILE A 198 15.49 15.12 -2.80
N SER A 199 14.99 15.46 -3.99
CA SER A 199 13.62 15.13 -4.39
C SER A 199 13.52 14.89 -5.89
N TYR A 200 12.58 14.05 -6.27
CA TYR A 200 12.39 13.65 -7.67
C TYR A 200 10.92 13.64 -8.05
N LEU A 201 10.66 13.80 -9.34
CA LEU A 201 9.41 13.44 -10.00
C LEU A 201 9.63 12.25 -10.92
N TYR A 202 8.68 11.33 -10.94
CA TYR A 202 8.66 10.24 -11.89
C TYR A 202 8.39 10.79 -13.31
N ASP A 203 9.30 10.55 -14.24
CA ASP A 203 9.18 10.91 -15.65
C ASP A 203 9.61 9.71 -16.51
N PRO A 204 8.69 9.06 -17.24
CA PRO A 204 9.01 7.89 -18.05
C PRO A 204 9.99 8.17 -19.21
N LYS A 205 10.25 9.44 -19.50
CA LYS A 205 11.18 9.87 -20.55
C LYS A 205 12.56 10.23 -20.00
N HIS A 206 12.70 10.33 -18.68
CA HIS A 206 13.97 10.67 -18.08
C HIS A 206 14.93 9.49 -18.16
N THR A 207 16.12 9.74 -18.70
CA THR A 207 17.24 8.79 -18.73
C THR A 207 18.36 9.33 -17.84
N GLU A 208 18.96 8.45 -17.05
CA GLU A 208 20.07 8.81 -16.15
C GLU A 208 21.19 9.52 -16.90
N THR A 209 21.69 10.60 -16.31
CA THR A 209 22.90 11.26 -16.76
C THR A 209 24.16 10.46 -16.36
N GLU A 210 25.31 10.71 -17.04
CA GLU A 210 26.58 10.03 -16.71
C GLU A 210 27.07 10.35 -15.27
N GLU A 211 26.65 11.47 -14.69
CA GLU A 211 26.95 11.84 -13.32
C GLU A 211 26.11 11.04 -12.33
N GLU A 212 24.81 10.87 -12.60
CA GLU A 212 23.90 10.06 -11.80
C GLU A 212 24.31 8.57 -11.81
N LYS A 213 24.78 8.06 -12.93
CA LYS A 213 25.32 6.69 -13.06
C LYS A 213 26.54 6.43 -12.19
N LYS A 214 27.36 7.45 -11.92
CA LYS A 214 28.56 7.33 -11.06
C LYS A 214 28.20 7.29 -9.57
N ILE A 215 27.09 7.87 -9.19
CA ILE A 215 26.60 7.92 -7.80
C ILE A 215 25.78 6.68 -7.45
N ALA A 216 25.18 6.04 -8.45
CA ALA A 216 24.30 4.89 -8.24
C ALA A 216 25.11 3.60 -8.01
N GLU A 217 25.07 3.07 -6.80
CA GLU A 217 25.55 1.71 -6.48
C GLU A 217 24.66 0.61 -7.14
N PHE A 218 23.41 0.96 -7.51
CA PHE A 218 22.45 0.08 -8.16
C PHE A 218 21.72 0.82 -9.29
N LYS A 219 21.94 0.39 -10.53
CA LYS A 219 21.46 1.01 -11.79
C LYS A 219 19.95 1.29 -11.88
N ILE A 220 19.11 0.57 -11.15
CA ILE A 220 17.64 0.62 -11.29
C ILE A 220 17.01 1.80 -10.53
N GLN A 221 17.73 2.50 -9.68
CA GLN A 221 17.14 3.42 -8.68
C GLN A 221 16.93 4.86 -9.15
N TYR A 222 17.56 5.29 -10.22
CA TYR A 222 17.47 6.67 -10.74
C TYR A 222 16.83 6.73 -12.13
N GLU A 223 16.69 5.60 -12.81
CA GLU A 223 15.94 5.53 -14.05
C GLU A 223 14.52 6.05 -13.81
N PHE A 224 14.05 6.96 -14.68
CA PHE A 224 12.75 7.62 -14.57
C PHE A 224 12.57 8.61 -13.41
N LEU A 225 13.60 8.92 -12.62
CA LEU A 225 13.53 9.90 -11.52
C LEU A 225 14.22 11.20 -11.92
N LYS A 226 13.43 12.19 -12.31
CA LYS A 226 13.90 13.53 -12.66
C LYS A 226 14.05 14.38 -11.39
N PRO A 227 15.22 14.98 -11.12
CA PRO A 227 15.40 15.90 -10.01
C PRO A 227 14.41 17.06 -10.06
N CYS A 228 13.87 17.44 -8.90
CA CYS A 228 12.92 18.54 -8.78
C CYS A 228 13.04 19.25 -7.43
N SER A 229 12.28 20.33 -7.25
CA SER A 229 12.18 20.97 -5.94
C SER A 229 11.41 20.10 -4.95
N ARG A 230 11.69 20.26 -3.65
CA ARG A 230 10.98 19.56 -2.57
C ARG A 230 9.47 19.78 -2.66
N ARG A 231 9.10 21.02 -2.96
CA ARG A 231 7.70 21.42 -3.13
C ARG A 231 7.04 20.72 -4.30
N ASP A 232 7.70 20.62 -5.45
CA ASP A 232 7.13 19.94 -6.63
C ASP A 232 6.87 18.46 -6.34
N ALA A 233 7.76 17.80 -5.59
CA ALA A 233 7.58 16.41 -5.18
C ALA A 233 6.33 16.23 -4.28
N TYR A 234 6.08 17.17 -3.35
CA TYR A 234 4.87 17.13 -2.52
C TYR A 234 3.61 17.51 -3.28
N TYR A 235 3.70 18.31 -4.35
CA TYR A 235 2.55 18.71 -5.17
C TYR A 235 2.15 17.64 -6.21
N ALA A 236 2.92 16.57 -6.36
CA ALA A 236 2.50 15.39 -7.11
C ALA A 236 1.23 14.76 -6.48
N ASP A 237 0.45 14.01 -7.26
CA ASP A 237 -0.75 13.32 -6.76
C ASP A 237 -0.39 12.31 -5.66
N ILE A 238 0.78 11.67 -5.78
CA ILE A 238 1.30 10.65 -4.86
C ILE A 238 2.74 11.01 -4.52
N THR A 239 3.11 10.98 -3.24
CA THR A 239 4.49 11.24 -2.78
C THR A 239 5.00 10.06 -1.97
N TYR A 240 6.14 9.51 -2.38
CA TYR A 240 6.88 8.48 -1.65
C TYR A 240 7.97 9.12 -0.79
N GLY A 241 8.20 8.61 0.40
CA GLY A 241 9.26 9.10 1.29
C GLY A 241 9.35 8.32 2.58
N THR A 242 10.33 8.65 3.40
CA THR A 242 10.48 8.05 4.73
C THR A 242 9.69 8.84 5.78
N ASN A 243 9.33 8.18 6.88
CA ASN A 243 8.69 8.82 8.03
C ASN A 243 9.51 10.02 8.54
N ASN A 244 10.85 9.90 8.57
CA ASN A 244 11.74 10.96 9.03
C ASN A 244 11.66 12.20 8.14
N GLU A 245 11.71 12.03 6.83
CA GLU A 245 11.64 13.15 5.89
C GLU A 245 10.30 13.90 5.97
N TYR A 246 9.20 13.16 6.03
CA TYR A 246 7.87 13.76 6.25
C TYR A 246 7.80 14.53 7.57
N GLY A 247 8.36 13.96 8.65
CA GLY A 247 8.35 14.59 9.96
C GLY A 247 9.26 15.83 10.01
N PHE A 248 10.46 15.77 9.44
CA PHE A 248 11.37 16.92 9.38
C PHE A 248 10.81 18.04 8.49
N ASP A 249 10.19 17.70 7.35
CA ASP A 249 9.54 18.72 6.51
C ASP A 249 8.37 19.37 7.22
N TYR A 250 7.55 18.59 7.94
CA TYR A 250 6.48 19.14 8.78
C TYR A 250 7.00 20.10 9.83
N LEU A 251 8.12 19.75 10.52
CA LEU A 251 8.73 20.65 11.49
C LEU A 251 9.28 21.90 10.82
N ARG A 252 9.95 21.79 9.68
CA ARG A 252 10.45 22.93 8.90
C ARG A 252 9.34 23.86 8.47
N ASP A 253 8.23 23.31 7.95
CA ASP A 253 7.06 24.08 7.52
C ASP A 253 6.40 24.86 8.69
N ASN A 254 6.49 24.33 9.92
CA ASN A 254 6.00 25.04 11.11
C ASN A 254 6.96 26.13 11.63
N LEU A 255 8.16 26.24 11.08
CA LEU A 255 9.13 27.25 11.45
C LEU A 255 9.21 28.40 10.45
N VAL A 256 8.64 28.26 9.26
CA VAL A 256 8.65 29.32 8.24
C VAL A 256 7.72 30.47 8.61
N THR A 257 8.03 31.66 8.13
CA THR A 257 7.26 32.88 8.41
C THR A 257 6.16 33.16 7.38
N SER A 258 6.20 32.48 6.24
CA SER A 258 5.23 32.64 5.15
C SER A 258 4.73 31.28 4.66
N VAL A 259 3.43 31.17 4.42
CA VAL A 259 2.79 29.98 3.82
C VAL A 259 3.43 29.61 2.45
N ASN A 260 3.94 30.61 1.73
CA ASN A 260 4.60 30.37 0.44
C ASN A 260 5.95 29.64 0.58
N GLU A 261 6.53 29.57 1.75
CA GLU A 261 7.78 28.86 2.03
C GLU A 261 7.54 27.40 2.42
N MET A 262 6.30 27.04 2.79
CA MET A 262 5.93 25.66 3.12
C MET A 262 6.05 24.77 1.89
N VAL A 263 6.58 23.58 2.08
CA VAL A 263 6.74 22.58 1.01
C VAL A 263 5.61 21.56 0.98
N GLN A 264 5.05 21.21 2.16
CA GLN A 264 3.96 20.24 2.25
C GLN A 264 2.60 20.89 1.98
N ARG A 265 1.66 20.06 1.56
CA ARG A 265 0.22 20.35 1.52
C ARG A 265 -0.46 19.81 2.78
N ASP A 266 -1.77 20.03 2.90
CA ASP A 266 -2.58 19.38 3.93
C ASP A 266 -2.43 17.85 3.88
N HIS A 267 -2.40 17.22 5.05
CA HIS A 267 -2.33 15.77 5.16
C HIS A 267 -3.73 15.18 4.95
N PHE A 268 -3.91 14.47 3.84
CA PHE A 268 -5.20 13.88 3.49
C PHE A 268 -5.24 12.37 3.73
N PHE A 269 -4.30 11.63 3.13
CA PHE A 269 -4.25 10.19 3.22
C PHE A 269 -2.81 9.69 3.19
N ALA A 270 -2.51 8.68 4.01
CA ALA A 270 -1.20 8.04 4.00
C ALA A 270 -1.34 6.52 4.09
N VAL A 271 -0.48 5.81 3.36
CA VAL A 271 -0.21 4.39 3.53
C VAL A 271 1.17 4.27 4.17
N VAL A 272 1.25 3.57 5.30
CA VAL A 272 2.51 3.32 6.00
C VAL A 272 2.89 1.86 5.78
N ASP A 273 3.99 1.62 5.06
CA ASP A 273 4.53 0.27 4.89
C ASP A 273 5.43 -0.09 6.10
N GLU A 274 5.45 -1.37 6.45
CA GLU A 274 6.21 -1.88 7.61
C GLU A 274 5.92 -1.10 8.91
N VAL A 275 4.63 -0.93 9.20
CA VAL A 275 4.12 -0.11 10.30
C VAL A 275 4.63 -0.54 11.69
N ASP A 276 4.94 -1.81 11.87
CA ASP A 276 5.56 -2.38 13.08
C ASP A 276 6.98 -1.82 13.30
N SER A 277 7.79 -1.77 12.25
CA SER A 277 9.12 -1.14 12.31
C SER A 277 9.01 0.35 12.61
N ILE A 278 8.19 1.08 11.84
CA ILE A 278 8.11 2.55 11.92
C ILE A 278 7.46 3.04 13.22
N LEU A 279 6.34 2.43 13.65
CA LEU A 279 5.54 2.94 14.77
C LEU A 279 5.79 2.22 16.10
N ILE A 280 6.51 1.09 16.12
CA ILE A 280 6.80 0.33 17.32
C ILE A 280 8.29 0.26 17.58
N ASP A 281 9.08 -0.33 16.68
CA ASP A 281 10.50 -0.58 16.91
C ASP A 281 11.31 0.73 16.98
N GLU A 282 11.05 1.65 16.06
CA GLU A 282 11.72 2.95 15.97
C GLU A 282 10.93 4.10 16.60
N ALA A 283 9.84 3.82 17.31
CA ALA A 283 8.94 4.84 17.87
C ALA A 283 9.61 5.86 18.82
N ARG A 284 10.78 5.54 19.37
CA ARG A 284 11.53 6.42 20.30
C ARG A 284 12.54 7.34 19.61
N THR A 285 12.94 7.03 18.38
CA THR A 285 14.04 7.72 17.70
C THR A 285 13.69 8.39 16.37
N PRO A 286 12.43 8.53 15.95
CA PRO A 286 12.13 8.91 14.58
C PRO A 286 12.52 10.33 14.18
N LEU A 287 12.89 11.20 15.11
CA LEU A 287 13.22 12.61 14.82
C LEU A 287 14.34 13.15 15.72
N ILE A 288 15.33 12.33 16.04
CA ILE A 288 16.50 12.75 16.82
C ILE A 288 17.70 12.96 15.90
#